data_933bb80439ce7672c499336c931b676a
#
_entry.id   933bb80439ce7672c499336c931b676a
#
_cell.length_a   1.000
_cell.length_b   1.000
_cell.length_c   1.000
_cell.angle_alpha   90.00
_cell.angle_beta   90.00
_cell.angle_gamma   90.00
#
_symmetry.space_group_name_H-M   'P 1'
#
loop_
_entity.id
_entity.type
_entity.pdbx_description
1 polymer ?
#
loop_
_entity_poly.entity_id
_entity_poly.type
_entity_poly.pdbx_seq_one_letter_code
_entity_poly.pdbx_strand_id
1 'polypeptide(L)'
;MAIDKEAIKEHIRGILVALGDDPDREGLKETPDRVARMYEEVFEGMNYTNDEIAEMFNKSFERLGKDTSDMVLVKDIEVFSYCEHHMALMYDMHVSVAYIPKGKVLGLSKIALLTTSTNDYFIGSVLQTILVL
;
A
#
# COMPACT_ATOMS: atom_id res chain seq x y z
N MET A 1 7.14 -0.09 12.88
CA MET A 1 7.18 1.20 13.64
C MET A 1 5.76 1.73 13.63
N ALA A 2 5.15 2.08 14.76
CA ALA A 2 3.76 2.55 14.76
C ALA A 2 3.68 4.01 14.27
N ILE A 3 2.67 4.32 13.47
CA ILE A 3 2.37 5.69 13.03
C ILE A 3 1.95 6.54 14.23
N ASP A 4 2.62 7.66 14.45
CA ASP A 4 2.34 8.58 15.57
C ASP A 4 1.25 9.58 15.18
N LYS A 5 0.00 9.23 15.52
CA LYS A 5 -1.17 10.06 15.23
C LYS A 5 -1.16 11.40 15.95
N GLU A 6 -0.66 11.44 17.19
CA GLU A 6 -0.67 12.69 17.96
C GLU A 6 0.32 13.71 17.36
N ALA A 7 1.50 13.24 16.95
CA ALA A 7 2.44 14.09 16.22
C ALA A 7 1.85 14.57 14.88
N ILE A 8 1.16 13.71 14.14
CA ILE A 8 0.50 14.11 12.89
C ILE A 8 -0.56 15.18 13.13
N LYS A 9 -1.41 15.05 14.14
CA LYS A 9 -2.41 16.08 14.50
C LYS A 9 -1.77 17.43 14.74
N GLU A 10 -0.70 17.46 15.53
CA GLU A 10 0.03 18.70 15.82
C GLU A 10 0.58 19.34 14.55
N HIS A 11 1.21 18.55 13.67
CA HIS A 11 1.77 19.05 12.42
C HIS A 11 0.71 19.52 11.43
N ILE A 12 -0.42 18.82 11.32
CA ILE A 12 -1.54 19.28 10.47
C ILE A 12 -2.11 20.60 10.99
N ARG A 13 -2.25 20.75 12.29
CA ARG A 13 -2.64 22.04 12.89
C ARG A 13 -1.64 23.14 12.51
N GLY A 14 -0.35 22.86 12.60
CA GLY A 14 0.71 23.80 12.21
C GLY A 14 0.64 24.16 10.72
N ILE A 15 0.34 23.21 9.86
CA ILE A 15 0.15 23.45 8.41
C ILE A 15 -1.03 24.40 8.16
N LEU A 16 -2.16 24.21 8.83
CA LEU A 16 -3.34 25.10 8.69
C LEU A 16 -2.99 26.53 9.07
N VAL A 17 -2.28 26.73 10.18
CA VAL A 17 -1.79 28.05 10.60
C VAL A 17 -0.84 28.65 9.56
N ALA A 18 0.10 27.85 9.04
CA ALA A 18 1.07 28.30 8.02
C ALA A 18 0.40 28.70 6.69
N LEU A 19 -0.75 28.11 6.39
CA LEU A 19 -1.58 28.47 5.23
C LEU A 19 -2.41 29.75 5.48
N GLY A 20 -2.39 30.30 6.69
CA GLY A 20 -3.11 31.51 7.06
C GLY A 20 -4.57 31.29 7.45
N ASP A 21 -4.97 30.05 7.74
CA ASP A 21 -6.33 29.74 8.21
C ASP A 21 -6.36 29.51 9.72
N ASP A 22 -7.54 29.69 10.34
CA ASP A 22 -7.76 29.45 11.75
C ASP A 22 -8.13 27.99 12.00
N PRO A 23 -7.23 27.19 12.62
CA PRO A 23 -7.49 25.77 12.87
C PRO A 23 -8.60 25.54 13.91
N ASP A 24 -9.00 26.55 14.67
CA ASP A 24 -10.02 26.45 15.70
C ASP A 24 -11.43 26.83 15.19
N ARG A 25 -11.55 27.35 13.95
CA ARG A 25 -12.87 27.60 13.36
C ARG A 25 -13.64 26.28 13.19
N GLU A 26 -14.96 26.36 13.27
CA GLU A 26 -15.87 25.21 13.29
C GLU A 26 -15.60 24.18 12.17
N GLY A 27 -15.31 24.64 10.96
CA GLY A 27 -15.06 23.77 9.80
C GLY A 27 -13.70 23.05 9.82
N LEU A 28 -12.71 23.50 10.59
CA LEU A 28 -11.35 22.94 10.66
C LEU A 28 -11.00 22.28 11.98
N LYS A 29 -11.78 22.49 13.03
CA LYS A 29 -11.50 21.99 14.38
C LYS A 29 -11.21 20.48 14.44
N GLU A 30 -11.89 19.69 13.61
CA GLU A 30 -11.69 18.24 13.57
C GLU A 30 -10.71 17.79 12.46
N THR A 31 -10.25 18.70 11.61
CA THR A 31 -9.39 18.34 10.46
C THR A 31 -8.09 17.67 10.88
N PRO A 32 -7.35 18.11 11.91
CA PRO A 32 -6.15 17.41 12.34
C PRO A 32 -6.39 15.94 12.72
N ASP A 33 -7.47 15.67 13.45
CA ASP A 33 -7.82 14.31 13.84
C ASP A 33 -8.28 13.45 12.65
N ARG A 34 -9.04 14.02 11.73
CA ARG A 34 -9.48 13.32 10.51
C ARG A 34 -8.30 12.95 9.62
N VAL A 35 -7.36 13.88 9.42
CA VAL A 35 -6.15 13.63 8.61
C VAL A 35 -5.25 12.59 9.28
N ALA A 36 -5.07 12.66 10.60
CA ALA A 36 -4.27 11.69 11.32
C ALA A 36 -4.84 10.26 11.21
N ARG A 37 -6.16 10.10 11.32
CA ARG A 37 -6.82 8.80 11.10
C ARG A 37 -6.70 8.33 9.66
N MET A 38 -6.88 9.20 8.69
CA MET A 38 -6.68 8.89 7.28
C MET A 38 -5.25 8.39 7.03
N TYR A 39 -4.24 9.08 7.57
CA TYR A 39 -2.84 8.68 7.38
C TYR A 39 -2.49 7.37 8.10
N GLU A 40 -3.08 7.09 9.26
CA GLU A 40 -2.94 5.79 9.91
C GLU A 40 -3.46 4.65 9.03
N GLU A 41 -4.59 4.87 8.36
CA GLU A 41 -5.22 3.88 7.49
C GLU A 41 -4.44 3.73 6.16
N VAL A 42 -4.19 4.83 5.45
CA VAL A 42 -3.58 4.77 4.11
C VAL A 42 -2.09 4.44 4.12
N PHE A 43 -1.40 4.64 5.23
CA PHE A 43 0.01 4.29 5.41
C PHE A 43 0.21 3.08 6.34
N GLU A 44 -0.82 2.30 6.61
CA GLU A 44 -0.74 1.12 7.48
C GLU A 44 0.38 0.17 7.03
N GLY A 45 0.58 0.01 5.73
CA GLY A 45 1.64 -0.83 5.15
C GLY A 45 3.05 -0.46 5.62
N MET A 46 3.30 0.80 6.00
CA MET A 46 4.60 1.23 6.54
C MET A 46 4.95 0.63 7.91
N ASN A 47 3.98 0.01 8.60
CA ASN A 47 4.22 -0.68 9.86
C ASN A 47 4.90 -2.05 9.68
N TYR A 48 4.91 -2.59 8.47
CA TYR A 48 5.39 -3.92 8.15
C TYR A 48 6.61 -3.87 7.24
N THR A 49 7.46 -4.87 7.34
CA THR A 49 8.52 -5.12 6.35
C THR A 49 7.97 -5.91 5.17
N ASN A 50 8.66 -5.88 4.03
CA ASN A 50 8.26 -6.67 2.86
C ASN A 50 8.21 -8.18 3.16
N ASP A 51 9.10 -8.68 4.02
CA ASP A 51 9.12 -10.09 4.44
C ASP A 51 7.89 -10.42 5.28
N GLU A 52 7.50 -9.56 6.22
CA GLU A 52 6.27 -9.73 7.02
C GLU A 52 5.02 -9.72 6.13
N ILE A 53 4.96 -8.80 5.15
CA ILE A 53 3.86 -8.75 4.18
C ILE A 53 3.83 -10.05 3.35
N ALA A 54 4.98 -10.51 2.87
CA ALA A 54 5.09 -11.75 2.10
C ALA A 54 4.62 -12.96 2.93
N GLU A 55 4.98 -13.03 4.21
CA GLU A 55 4.51 -14.10 5.10
C GLU A 55 3.01 -14.06 5.37
N MET A 56 2.42 -12.88 5.60
CA MET A 56 0.98 -12.72 5.81
C MET A 56 0.16 -13.23 4.61
N PHE A 57 0.68 -13.11 3.41
CA PHE A 57 -0.01 -13.48 2.19
C PHE A 57 0.53 -14.74 1.52
N ASN A 58 1.48 -15.45 2.12
CA ASN A 58 2.11 -16.66 1.60
C ASN A 58 1.16 -17.88 1.64
N LYS A 59 0.03 -17.78 0.97
CA LYS A 59 -0.88 -18.89 0.77
C LYS A 59 -0.71 -19.45 -0.63
N SER A 60 0.03 -20.54 -0.73
CA SER A 60 0.26 -21.25 -1.97
C SER A 60 -0.47 -22.60 -1.97
N PHE A 61 -0.77 -23.10 -3.15
CA PHE A 61 -1.39 -24.40 -3.37
C PHE A 61 -0.44 -25.27 -4.18
N GLU A 62 -0.40 -26.57 -3.88
CA GLU A 62 0.33 -27.50 -4.74
C GLU A 62 -0.33 -27.56 -6.12
N ARG A 63 0.48 -27.49 -7.15
CA ARG A 63 0.01 -27.60 -8.51
C ARG A 63 -0.36 -29.06 -8.80
N LEU A 64 -1.63 -29.31 -9.09
CA LEU A 64 -2.11 -30.60 -9.53
C LEU A 64 -1.80 -30.75 -11.02
N GLY A 65 -0.85 -31.65 -11.38
CA GLY A 65 -0.54 -31.98 -12.76
C GLY A 65 0.97 -31.94 -13.08
N LYS A 66 1.29 -32.27 -14.35
CA LYS A 66 2.67 -32.24 -14.84
C LYS A 66 3.20 -30.79 -14.83
N ASP A 67 4.47 -30.61 -14.52
CA ASP A 67 5.17 -29.33 -14.67
C ASP A 67 5.06 -28.85 -16.13
N THR A 68 4.10 -28.00 -16.35
CA THR A 68 3.99 -27.24 -17.59
C THR A 68 4.67 -25.88 -17.34
N SER A 69 5.31 -25.34 -18.36
CA SER A 69 5.90 -23.99 -18.31
C SER A 69 4.84 -22.89 -18.50
N ASP A 70 3.57 -23.20 -18.21
CA ASP A 70 2.47 -22.26 -18.40
C ASP A 70 2.58 -21.09 -17.41
N MET A 71 2.50 -19.92 -17.95
CA MET A 71 2.52 -18.67 -17.20
C MET A 71 1.16 -18.40 -16.57
N VAL A 72 1.15 -18.03 -15.30
CA VAL A 72 -0.01 -17.44 -14.65
C VAL A 72 0.08 -15.92 -14.82
N LEU A 73 -1.01 -15.33 -15.33
CA LEU A 73 -1.11 -13.90 -15.56
C LEU A 73 -2.38 -13.38 -14.89
N VAL A 74 -2.19 -12.42 -13.96
CA VAL A 74 -3.27 -11.64 -13.34
C VAL A 74 -3.15 -10.22 -13.85
N LYS A 75 -4.21 -9.72 -14.49
CA LYS A 75 -4.21 -8.40 -15.13
C LYS A 75 -5.13 -7.42 -14.43
N ASP A 76 -4.84 -6.16 -14.68
CA ASP A 76 -5.73 -5.04 -14.37
C ASP A 76 -6.13 -4.98 -12.88
N ILE A 77 -5.16 -5.26 -12.00
CA ILE A 77 -5.34 -5.05 -10.57
C ILE A 77 -5.30 -3.54 -10.35
N GLU A 78 -6.46 -2.97 -10.01
CA GLU A 78 -6.54 -1.55 -9.68
C GLU A 78 -5.87 -1.29 -8.33
N VAL A 79 -5.02 -0.28 -8.31
CA VAL A 79 -4.24 0.10 -7.13
C VAL A 79 -4.14 1.61 -7.02
N PHE A 80 -3.90 2.09 -5.82
CA PHE A 80 -3.57 3.50 -5.56
C PHE A 80 -2.33 3.57 -4.68
N SER A 81 -1.65 4.69 -4.69
CA SER A 81 -0.48 4.94 -3.85
C SER A 81 -0.30 6.43 -3.63
N TYR A 82 0.66 6.79 -2.81
CA TYR A 82 1.02 8.18 -2.54
C TYR A 82 2.39 8.50 -3.12
N CYS A 83 2.48 9.64 -3.79
CA CYS A 83 3.75 10.13 -4.31
C CYS A 83 4.67 10.52 -3.16
N GLU A 84 5.87 9.94 -3.09
CA GLU A 84 6.85 10.23 -2.04
C GLU A 84 7.32 11.69 -2.00
N HIS A 85 7.28 12.38 -3.16
CA HIS A 85 7.78 13.76 -3.26
C HIS A 85 6.75 14.79 -2.77
N HIS A 86 5.46 14.54 -2.92
CA HIS A 86 4.40 15.50 -2.66
C HIS A 86 3.35 15.00 -1.67
N MET A 87 3.43 13.73 -1.21
CA MET A 87 2.41 13.07 -0.42
C MET A 87 1.01 13.15 -1.06
N ALA A 88 0.96 13.26 -2.39
CA ALA A 88 -0.28 13.36 -3.15
C ALA A 88 -0.75 11.97 -3.60
N LEU A 89 -2.07 11.75 -3.56
CA LEU A 89 -2.69 10.52 -4.01
C LEU A 89 -2.47 10.31 -5.52
N MET A 90 -1.97 9.15 -5.87
CA MET A 90 -1.88 8.63 -7.23
C MET A 90 -2.95 7.55 -7.39
N TYR A 91 -3.85 7.75 -8.32
CA TYR A 91 -5.00 6.88 -8.58
C TYR A 91 -5.04 6.45 -10.05
N ASP A 92 -6.00 5.61 -10.41
CA ASP A 92 -6.14 5.05 -11.77
C ASP A 92 -4.88 4.29 -12.23
N MET A 93 -4.26 3.60 -11.28
CA MET A 93 -3.08 2.78 -11.52
C MET A 93 -3.50 1.33 -11.68
N HIS A 94 -2.95 0.65 -12.68
CA HIS A 94 -3.20 -0.76 -12.94
C HIS A 94 -1.90 -1.54 -12.94
N VAL A 95 -1.88 -2.63 -12.20
CA VAL A 95 -0.75 -3.55 -12.13
C VAL A 95 -1.13 -4.89 -12.73
N SER A 96 -0.23 -5.46 -13.52
CA SER A 96 -0.36 -6.83 -14.01
C SER A 96 0.81 -7.66 -13.51
N VAL A 97 0.52 -8.84 -12.97
CA VAL A 97 1.51 -9.77 -12.40
C VAL A 97 1.55 -11.03 -13.24
N ALA A 98 2.73 -11.40 -13.71
CA ALA A 98 2.97 -12.63 -14.45
C ALA A 98 4.08 -13.45 -13.80
N TYR A 99 3.87 -14.76 -13.64
CA TYR A 99 4.91 -15.66 -13.13
C TYR A 99 4.74 -17.08 -13.69
N ILE A 100 5.85 -17.84 -13.70
CA ILE A 100 5.85 -19.26 -14.04
C ILE A 100 5.95 -20.07 -12.75
N PRO A 101 4.89 -20.81 -12.36
CA PRO A 101 4.89 -21.58 -11.13
C PRO A 101 5.92 -22.71 -11.17
N LYS A 102 6.70 -22.86 -10.10
CA LYS A 102 7.60 -24.02 -9.88
C LYS A 102 7.05 -24.90 -8.76
N GLY A 103 6.13 -25.81 -9.11
CA GLY A 103 5.53 -26.76 -8.15
C GLY A 103 4.42 -26.21 -7.28
N LYS A 104 4.34 -24.89 -7.05
CA LYS A 104 3.30 -24.24 -6.28
C LYS A 104 2.72 -23.05 -7.02
N VAL A 105 1.43 -22.81 -6.83
CA VAL A 105 0.72 -21.61 -7.34
C VAL A 105 0.27 -20.74 -6.19
N LEU A 106 0.37 -19.43 -6.36
CA LEU A 106 -0.17 -18.46 -5.41
C LEU A 106 -1.69 -18.33 -5.59
N GLY A 107 -2.41 -18.15 -4.49
CA GLY A 107 -3.83 -17.82 -4.57
C GLY A 107 -4.04 -16.48 -5.28
N LEU A 108 -4.97 -16.41 -6.24
CA LEU A 108 -5.24 -15.18 -7.00
C LEU A 108 -5.55 -13.98 -6.11
N SER A 109 -6.35 -14.18 -5.05
CA SER A 109 -6.64 -13.15 -4.08
C SER A 109 -5.40 -12.67 -3.31
N LYS A 110 -4.37 -13.52 -3.17
CA LYS A 110 -3.13 -13.16 -2.49
C LYS A 110 -2.23 -12.30 -3.37
N ILE A 111 -2.24 -12.53 -4.67
CA ILE A 111 -1.55 -11.69 -5.64
C ILE A 111 -2.12 -10.27 -5.60
N ALA A 112 -3.45 -10.15 -5.64
CA ALA A 112 -4.11 -8.84 -5.54
C ALA A 112 -3.79 -8.14 -4.20
N LEU A 113 -3.90 -8.85 -3.08
CA LEU A 113 -3.59 -8.30 -1.75
C LEU A 113 -2.13 -7.88 -1.61
N LEU A 114 -1.17 -8.69 -2.07
CA LEU A 114 0.24 -8.31 -2.11
C LEU A 114 0.44 -7.01 -2.87
N THR A 115 -0.18 -6.88 -4.03
CA THR A 115 -0.06 -5.69 -4.88
C THR A 115 -0.65 -4.46 -4.21
N THR A 116 -1.79 -4.58 -3.52
CA THR A 116 -2.41 -3.47 -2.79
C THR A 116 -1.67 -3.14 -1.50
N SER A 117 -1.22 -4.12 -0.72
CA SER A 117 -0.50 -3.89 0.53
C SER A 117 0.89 -3.28 0.34
N THR A 118 1.57 -3.61 -0.77
CA THR A 118 2.86 -2.98 -1.10
C THR A 118 2.70 -1.55 -1.62
N ASN A 119 1.48 -1.14 -2.00
CA ASN A 119 1.20 0.21 -2.47
C ASN A 119 0.99 1.23 -1.35
N ASP A 120 0.81 0.78 -0.10
CA ASP A 120 0.80 1.67 1.06
C ASP A 120 2.19 2.29 1.34
N TYR A 121 3.21 1.88 0.58
CA TYR A 121 4.51 2.53 0.55
C TYR A 121 4.57 3.60 -0.54
N PHE A 122 5.26 4.69 -0.27
CA PHE A 122 5.68 5.63 -1.30
C PHE A 122 6.36 4.92 -2.47
N ILE A 123 5.96 5.21 -3.69
CA ILE A 123 6.32 4.47 -4.93
C ILE A 123 7.83 4.23 -5.17
N GLY A 124 8.73 4.80 -4.40
CA GLY A 124 10.16 4.56 -4.57
C GLY A 124 10.64 3.12 -4.36
N SER A 125 9.95 2.32 -3.54
CA SER A 125 10.40 0.97 -3.16
C SER A 125 9.65 -0.18 -3.86
N VAL A 126 8.49 0.06 -4.41
CA VAL A 126 7.58 -1.00 -4.91
C VAL A 126 8.04 -1.65 -6.22
N LEU A 127 8.70 -0.92 -7.10
CA LEU A 127 9.19 -1.46 -8.37
C LEU A 127 10.32 -2.51 -8.22
N GLN A 128 10.98 -2.60 -7.08
CA GLN A 128 12.03 -3.59 -6.84
C GLN A 128 11.53 -4.94 -6.33
N THR A 129 10.35 -5.00 -5.71
CA THR A 129 9.85 -6.23 -5.05
C THR A 129 9.12 -7.17 -6.02
N ILE A 130 8.62 -6.69 -7.15
CA ILE A 130 7.83 -7.49 -8.10
C ILE A 130 8.69 -8.42 -8.97
N LEU A 131 10.00 -8.32 -8.94
CA LEU A 131 10.91 -9.04 -9.84
C LEU A 131 11.52 -10.34 -9.28
N VAL A 132 11.18 -10.77 -8.08
CA VAL A 132 11.77 -11.99 -7.48
C VAL A 132 10.71 -12.86 -6.82
N LEU A 133 9.98 -13.59 -7.61
CA LEU A 133 9.27 -14.82 -7.21
C LEU A 133 9.69 -15.99 -8.07
#